data_c81697721c6fedfec813d1a8aabc3c71
#
_entry.id   c81697721c6fedfec813d1a8aabc3c71
#
_cell.length_a   1.000
_cell.length_b   1.000
_cell.length_c   1.000
_cell.angle_alpha   90.00
_cell.angle_beta   90.00
_cell.angle_gamma   90.00
#
_symmetry.space_group_name_H-M   'P 1'
#
loop_
_entity.id
_entity.type
_entity.pdbx_description
1 polymer ?
#
loop_
_entity_poly.entity_id
_entity_poly.type
_entity_poly.pdbx_seq_one_letter_code
_entity_poly.pdbx_strand_id
1 'polypeptide(L)'
;MELEDLPSPVLVEILSRLGDSTELARCRLASRTLRSLSRDVRSARLFCSRDRFLRSRAPDTCDHDTPFRSLVANLASFLSASPGPLALALAAERPLSAPADEVDDADDLHLTAVPFLARWLPLLAARLRSLAIDDYWLQSCWRPSQALSLIADICHDLVNLEVRNAWLSVEELKPMHKLTSLTLEFIRLDDANLDKVNECFPSLQALNLIGVGGLKEPKIHLLQLRVCTWTVSNFVLSLTVCAPKLVELKLKCVEPESLHLETPLLSELDVTIKKARAPIVVGEKLNLRSLRIESSDLCNLAQVFAPSRTIKRLELEAYGSSHVVDLVEQCTIDLLSTFPEIDELVLGPRAWFILPENLSVRGELKNLKKLMVHLAPEELDAAMITWKLTPLLTHARYCQVVMLIPAAASMDSRTHVISKCISNFPGIRWKWDTWKCG
;
A
#
# COMPACT_ATOMS: atom_id res chain seq x y z
N MET A 1 -39.87 -15.81 5.14
CA MET A 1 -38.71 -16.48 4.52
C MET A 1 -37.64 -16.48 5.57
N GLU A 2 -37.35 -17.62 6.10
CA GLU A 2 -36.27 -17.79 7.07
C GLU A 2 -34.92 -17.87 6.37
N LEU A 3 -33.82 -17.58 7.06
CA LEU A 3 -32.47 -17.63 6.46
C LEU A 3 -32.16 -19.03 5.90
N GLU A 4 -32.68 -20.08 6.53
CA GLU A 4 -32.48 -21.47 6.15
C GLU A 4 -33.23 -21.90 4.87
N ASP A 5 -34.21 -21.09 4.42
CA ASP A 5 -34.91 -21.30 3.15
C ASP A 5 -34.07 -20.97 1.93
N LEU A 6 -32.90 -20.32 2.12
CA LEU A 6 -32.00 -19.97 1.04
C LEU A 6 -31.26 -21.20 0.50
N PRO A 7 -30.93 -21.21 -0.82
CA PRO A 7 -30.15 -22.29 -1.43
C PRO A 7 -28.79 -22.46 -0.74
N SER A 8 -28.35 -23.71 -0.56
CA SER A 8 -27.07 -24.02 0.11
C SER A 8 -25.85 -23.24 -0.41
N PRO A 9 -25.68 -23.00 -1.72
CA PRO A 9 -24.56 -22.17 -2.20
C PRO A 9 -24.60 -20.73 -1.68
N VAL A 10 -25.80 -20.15 -1.51
CA VAL A 10 -25.97 -18.79 -0.97
C VAL A 10 -25.61 -18.76 0.52
N LEU A 11 -26.04 -19.78 1.27
CA LEU A 11 -25.69 -19.90 2.68
C LEU A 11 -24.18 -20.07 2.88
N VAL A 12 -23.51 -20.88 2.05
CA VAL A 12 -22.04 -21.02 2.07
C VAL A 12 -21.36 -19.69 1.78
N GLU A 13 -21.86 -18.91 0.82
CA GLU A 13 -21.31 -17.60 0.48
C GLU A 13 -21.48 -16.60 1.66
N ILE A 14 -22.66 -16.60 2.31
CA ILE A 14 -22.91 -15.78 3.51
C ILE A 14 -21.93 -16.17 4.62
N LEU A 15 -21.79 -17.46 4.91
CA LEU A 15 -20.87 -17.96 5.94
C LEU A 15 -19.41 -17.64 5.61
N SER A 16 -19.03 -17.63 4.32
CA SER A 16 -17.67 -17.29 3.87
C SER A 16 -17.35 -15.80 4.02
N ARG A 17 -18.36 -14.92 4.17
CA ARG A 17 -18.19 -13.48 4.36
C ARG A 17 -18.19 -13.04 5.82
N LEU A 18 -18.34 -13.99 6.77
CA LEU A 18 -18.25 -13.64 8.19
C LEU A 18 -16.87 -13.08 8.53
N GLY A 19 -16.86 -12.01 9.31
CA GLY A 19 -15.65 -11.26 9.64
C GLY A 19 -14.70 -12.01 10.60
N ASP A 20 -15.24 -12.94 11.40
CA ASP A 20 -14.46 -13.76 12.34
C ASP A 20 -15.04 -15.19 12.41
N SER A 21 -14.17 -16.18 12.43
CA SER A 21 -14.53 -17.61 12.56
C SER A 21 -15.25 -17.95 13.88
N THR A 22 -15.22 -17.07 14.88
CA THR A 22 -16.08 -17.22 16.07
C THR A 22 -17.56 -17.00 15.76
N GLU A 23 -17.88 -16.13 14.80
CA GLU A 23 -19.26 -15.98 14.31
C GLU A 23 -19.70 -17.24 13.55
N LEU A 24 -18.78 -17.82 12.77
CA LEU A 24 -19.03 -19.11 12.14
C LEU A 24 -19.34 -20.21 13.18
N ALA A 25 -18.61 -20.24 14.29
CA ALA A 25 -18.88 -21.18 15.38
C ALA A 25 -20.26 -20.93 16.02
N ARG A 26 -20.68 -19.68 16.21
CA ARG A 26 -22.03 -19.31 16.69
C ARG A 26 -23.12 -19.77 15.72
N CYS A 27 -22.95 -19.55 14.42
CA CYS A 27 -23.88 -20.03 13.41
C CYS A 27 -24.04 -21.56 13.45
N ARG A 28 -22.95 -22.31 13.67
CA ARG A 28 -22.96 -23.77 13.82
C ARG A 28 -23.72 -24.25 15.04
N LEU A 29 -23.77 -23.48 16.12
CA LEU A 29 -24.55 -23.80 17.31
C LEU A 29 -26.02 -23.45 17.12
N ALA A 30 -26.34 -22.44 16.32
CA ALA A 30 -27.71 -21.96 16.12
C ALA A 30 -28.54 -22.87 15.20
N SER A 31 -27.89 -23.53 14.21
CA SER A 31 -28.61 -24.28 13.18
C SER A 31 -27.86 -25.54 12.74
N ARG A 32 -28.61 -26.63 12.51
CA ARG A 32 -28.06 -27.87 11.93
C ARG A 32 -27.67 -27.69 10.47
N THR A 33 -28.44 -26.94 9.72
CA THR A 33 -28.16 -26.60 8.31
C THR A 33 -26.87 -25.80 8.20
N LEU A 34 -26.72 -24.69 8.96
CA LEU A 34 -25.52 -23.90 8.99
C LEU A 34 -24.31 -24.69 9.49
N ARG A 35 -24.52 -25.61 10.45
CA ARG A 35 -23.47 -26.52 10.94
C ARG A 35 -22.93 -27.43 9.84
N SER A 36 -23.79 -27.99 8.99
CA SER A 36 -23.36 -28.88 7.89
C SER A 36 -22.61 -28.08 6.82
N LEU A 37 -23.13 -26.90 6.42
CA LEU A 37 -22.58 -26.07 5.36
C LEU A 37 -21.33 -25.29 5.76
N SER A 38 -21.10 -25.09 7.07
CA SER A 38 -19.94 -24.34 7.55
C SER A 38 -18.58 -24.97 7.24
N ARG A 39 -18.53 -26.24 6.86
CA ARG A 39 -17.29 -26.91 6.41
C ARG A 39 -16.87 -26.46 5.02
N ASP A 40 -17.84 -26.05 4.19
CA ASP A 40 -17.65 -25.71 2.78
C ASP A 40 -17.33 -24.24 2.56
N VAL A 41 -17.09 -23.47 3.64
CA VAL A 41 -16.69 -22.07 3.53
C VAL A 41 -15.40 -21.92 2.72
N ARG A 42 -15.36 -20.89 1.89
CA ARG A 42 -14.24 -20.56 1.02
C ARG A 42 -13.29 -19.54 1.63
N SER A 43 -13.72 -18.89 2.70
CA SER A 43 -12.91 -17.91 3.43
C SER A 43 -13.15 -18.10 4.93
N ALA A 44 -12.07 -18.08 5.71
CA ALA A 44 -12.11 -18.11 7.16
C ALA A 44 -11.09 -17.11 7.70
N ARG A 45 -11.48 -16.33 8.70
CA ARG A 45 -10.60 -15.38 9.37
C ARG A 45 -10.66 -15.62 10.88
N LEU A 46 -9.52 -15.72 11.53
CA LEU A 46 -9.41 -15.80 12.97
C LEU A 46 -8.61 -14.60 13.48
N PHE A 47 -9.28 -13.80 14.31
CA PHE A 47 -8.70 -12.58 14.85
C PHE A 47 -8.53 -12.70 16.37
N CYS A 48 -7.31 -12.51 16.86
CA CYS A 48 -7.00 -12.42 18.28
C CYS A 48 -6.94 -10.95 18.72
N SER A 49 -8.03 -10.45 19.32
CA SER A 49 -7.98 -9.16 19.98
C SER A 49 -7.17 -9.23 21.28
N ARG A 50 -6.63 -8.08 21.73
CA ARG A 50 -5.92 -7.98 23.02
C ARG A 50 -6.80 -8.54 24.17
N ASP A 51 -8.06 -8.15 24.21
CA ASP A 51 -8.98 -8.61 25.26
C ASP A 51 -9.21 -10.13 25.22
N ARG A 52 -9.26 -10.73 24.02
CA ARG A 52 -9.37 -12.17 23.85
C ARG A 52 -8.11 -12.85 24.34
N PHE A 53 -6.95 -12.34 23.98
CA PHE A 53 -5.66 -12.85 24.44
C PHE A 53 -5.55 -12.81 25.95
N LEU A 54 -5.78 -11.65 26.57
CA LEU A 54 -5.69 -11.47 28.02
C LEU A 54 -6.67 -12.37 28.80
N ARG A 55 -7.89 -12.55 28.30
CA ARG A 55 -8.89 -13.46 28.92
C ARG A 55 -8.56 -14.94 28.77
N SER A 56 -7.79 -15.29 27.76
CA SER A 56 -7.42 -16.68 27.48
C SER A 56 -6.02 -17.05 27.97
N ARG A 57 -5.26 -16.08 28.48
CA ARG A 57 -3.92 -16.28 29.02
C ARG A 57 -4.02 -17.04 30.35
N ALA A 58 -3.51 -18.27 30.39
CA ALA A 58 -3.35 -19.02 31.63
C ALA A 58 -1.98 -18.67 32.23
N PRO A 59 -1.90 -18.09 33.44
CA PRO A 59 -0.65 -17.56 33.98
C PRO A 59 0.43 -18.62 34.28
N ASP A 60 0.10 -19.88 34.26
CA ASP A 60 0.97 -20.98 34.78
C ASP A 60 1.34 -22.08 33.76
N THR A 61 1.01 -21.92 32.48
CA THR A 61 1.38 -22.96 31.49
C THR A 61 2.66 -22.59 30.77
N CYS A 62 3.76 -23.24 31.18
CA CYS A 62 5.04 -23.25 30.45
C CYS A 62 4.95 -23.87 29.04
N ASP A 63 3.80 -24.36 28.63
CA ASP A 63 3.55 -24.89 27.31
C ASP A 63 3.20 -23.75 26.35
N HIS A 64 3.99 -23.63 25.28
CA HIS A 64 3.87 -22.67 24.20
C HIS A 64 2.54 -22.74 23.41
N ASP A 65 1.54 -23.46 23.89
CA ASP A 65 0.21 -23.60 23.29
C ASP A 65 -0.77 -22.60 23.89
N THR A 66 -0.73 -21.37 23.39
CA THR A 66 -1.76 -20.40 23.76
C THR A 66 -3.14 -20.90 23.33
N PRO A 67 -4.22 -20.52 24.05
CA PRO A 67 -5.59 -20.85 23.64
C PRO A 67 -5.91 -20.43 22.20
N PHE A 68 -5.31 -19.33 21.71
CA PHE A 68 -5.48 -18.91 20.33
C PHE A 68 -4.84 -19.87 19.31
N ARG A 69 -3.63 -20.38 19.58
CA ARG A 69 -2.98 -21.41 18.74
C ARG A 69 -3.82 -22.69 18.68
N SER A 70 -4.37 -23.09 19.80
CA SER A 70 -5.28 -24.23 19.85
C SER A 70 -6.57 -24.00 19.04
N LEU A 71 -7.12 -22.78 19.06
CA LEU A 71 -8.24 -22.40 18.19
C LEU A 71 -7.90 -22.50 16.70
N VAL A 72 -6.71 -22.04 16.29
CA VAL A 72 -6.23 -22.17 14.90
C VAL A 72 -6.14 -23.64 14.49
N ALA A 73 -5.52 -24.49 15.31
CA ALA A 73 -5.39 -25.92 15.02
C ALA A 73 -6.75 -26.63 14.91
N ASN A 74 -7.70 -26.30 15.81
CA ASN A 74 -9.06 -26.83 15.77
C ASN A 74 -9.82 -26.34 14.53
N LEU A 75 -9.68 -25.06 14.15
CA LEU A 75 -10.29 -24.53 12.94
C LEU A 75 -9.71 -25.22 11.70
N ALA A 76 -8.40 -25.42 11.62
CA ALA A 76 -7.75 -26.12 10.52
C ALA A 76 -8.25 -27.56 10.38
N SER A 77 -8.30 -28.30 11.49
CA SER A 77 -8.86 -29.66 11.53
C SER A 77 -10.32 -29.69 11.05
N PHE A 78 -11.12 -28.73 11.50
CA PHE A 78 -12.52 -28.62 11.06
C PHE A 78 -12.66 -28.34 9.56
N LEU A 79 -11.87 -27.40 9.03
CA LEU A 79 -11.93 -27.02 7.62
C LEU A 79 -11.30 -28.07 6.69
N SER A 80 -10.41 -28.93 7.18
CA SER A 80 -9.75 -29.95 6.36
C SER A 80 -10.70 -30.98 5.75
N ALA A 81 -11.90 -31.12 6.31
CA ALA A 81 -12.90 -32.10 5.87
C ALA A 81 -13.55 -31.78 4.51
N SER A 82 -13.44 -30.56 3.99
CA SER A 82 -14.00 -30.17 2.69
C SER A 82 -12.92 -30.05 1.60
N PRO A 83 -13.21 -30.42 0.35
CA PRO A 83 -12.22 -30.38 -0.74
C PRO A 83 -12.09 -28.99 -1.42
N GLY A 84 -12.97 -28.02 -1.15
CA GLY A 84 -13.04 -26.75 -1.85
C GLY A 84 -11.84 -25.81 -1.58
N PRO A 85 -11.59 -24.82 -2.45
CA PRO A 85 -10.54 -23.82 -2.25
C PRO A 85 -10.79 -22.97 -1.00
N LEU A 86 -9.73 -22.57 -0.32
CA LEU A 86 -9.79 -21.85 0.93
C LEU A 86 -8.86 -20.62 0.94
N ALA A 87 -9.39 -19.50 1.42
CA ALA A 87 -8.63 -18.35 1.88
C ALA A 87 -8.62 -18.34 3.41
N LEU A 88 -7.45 -18.37 4.03
CA LEU A 88 -7.30 -18.33 5.47
C LEU A 88 -6.54 -17.08 5.90
N ALA A 89 -7.08 -16.34 6.86
CA ALA A 89 -6.41 -15.21 7.48
C ALA A 89 -6.31 -15.40 9.00
N LEU A 90 -5.10 -15.29 9.52
CA LEU A 90 -4.80 -15.29 10.95
C LEU A 90 -4.23 -13.92 11.30
N ALA A 91 -4.79 -13.23 12.28
CA ALA A 91 -4.33 -11.91 12.67
C ALA A 91 -4.37 -11.72 14.19
N ALA A 92 -3.36 -11.02 14.70
CA ALA A 92 -3.32 -10.53 16.07
C ALA A 92 -3.52 -9.00 16.09
N GLU A 93 -4.22 -8.51 17.12
CA GLU A 93 -4.40 -7.08 17.31
C GLU A 93 -3.05 -6.41 17.65
N ARG A 94 -2.76 -5.33 16.96
CA ARG A 94 -1.60 -4.51 17.28
C ARG A 94 -1.88 -3.69 18.53
N PRO A 95 -1.04 -3.74 19.58
CA PRO A 95 -1.19 -2.83 20.71
C PRO A 95 -0.82 -1.43 20.26
N LEU A 96 -1.80 -0.59 20.03
CA LEU A 96 -1.62 0.80 19.64
C LEU A 96 -0.99 1.69 20.74
N SER A 97 -0.82 1.20 21.97
CA SER A 97 -0.50 2.06 23.12
C SER A 97 0.15 1.41 24.34
N ALA A 98 0.75 0.23 24.23
CA ALA A 98 1.55 -0.26 25.36
C ALA A 98 2.92 0.40 25.35
N PRO A 99 3.39 1.02 26.48
CA PRO A 99 4.78 1.44 26.61
C PRO A 99 5.69 0.23 26.35
N ALA A 100 6.81 0.45 25.66
CA ALA A 100 7.74 -0.64 25.30
C ALA A 100 8.25 -1.45 26.50
N ASP A 101 8.18 -0.88 27.69
CA ASP A 101 8.67 -1.46 28.95
C ASP A 101 7.69 -2.45 29.61
N GLU A 102 6.46 -2.55 29.13
CA GLU A 102 5.42 -3.43 29.69
C GLU A 102 5.14 -4.71 28.87
N VAL A 103 5.89 -4.93 27.80
CA VAL A 103 5.63 -6.06 26.88
C VAL A 103 6.50 -7.24 27.27
N ASP A 104 5.87 -8.29 27.79
CA ASP A 104 6.50 -9.58 28.11
C ASP A 104 6.65 -10.43 26.86
N ASP A 105 7.72 -11.24 26.80
CA ASP A 105 7.94 -12.30 25.77
C ASP A 105 6.76 -13.28 25.69
N ALA A 106 6.04 -13.47 26.78
CA ALA A 106 4.84 -14.30 26.83
C ALA A 106 3.64 -13.70 26.10
N ASP A 107 3.69 -12.42 25.73
CA ASP A 107 2.61 -11.75 24.99
C ASP A 107 2.69 -11.97 23.48
N ASP A 108 3.78 -12.56 22.96
CA ASP A 108 3.92 -12.89 21.55
C ASP A 108 3.20 -14.20 21.20
N LEU A 109 2.28 -14.12 20.24
CA LEU A 109 1.57 -15.29 19.74
C LEU A 109 2.41 -16.18 18.83
N HIS A 110 3.53 -15.68 18.30
CA HIS A 110 4.44 -16.39 17.39
C HIS A 110 3.70 -17.17 16.29
N LEU A 111 2.79 -16.52 15.59
CA LEU A 111 1.98 -17.16 14.54
C LEU A 111 2.82 -17.65 13.37
N THR A 112 4.02 -17.06 13.17
CA THR A 112 4.99 -17.48 12.16
C THR A 112 5.98 -18.55 12.66
N ALA A 113 5.84 -19.04 13.91
CA ALA A 113 6.71 -20.08 14.42
C ALA A 113 6.55 -21.40 13.64
N VAL A 114 7.65 -21.96 13.13
CA VAL A 114 7.66 -23.20 12.34
C VAL A 114 6.98 -24.38 13.05
N PRO A 115 7.25 -24.66 14.35
CA PRO A 115 6.58 -25.76 15.05
C PRO A 115 5.05 -25.58 15.12
N PHE A 116 4.58 -24.34 15.22
CA PHE A 116 3.14 -24.04 15.22
C PHE A 116 2.54 -24.23 13.82
N LEU A 117 3.15 -23.68 12.78
CA LEU A 117 2.69 -23.83 11.40
C LEU A 117 2.66 -25.29 10.97
N ALA A 118 3.69 -26.07 11.31
CA ALA A 118 3.79 -27.49 10.96
C ALA A 118 2.65 -28.36 11.54
N ARG A 119 1.98 -27.93 12.60
CA ARG A 119 0.87 -28.68 13.23
C ARG A 119 -0.45 -28.59 12.46
N TRP A 120 -0.71 -27.46 11.82
CA TRP A 120 -2.02 -27.23 11.20
C TRP A 120 -1.96 -26.99 9.68
N LEU A 121 -0.89 -26.41 9.18
CA LEU A 121 -0.76 -26.04 7.77
C LEU A 121 -0.90 -27.26 6.82
N PRO A 122 -0.29 -28.43 7.10
CA PRO A 122 -0.45 -29.61 6.27
C PRO A 122 -1.89 -30.08 6.11
N LEU A 123 -2.73 -29.84 7.11
CA LEU A 123 -4.15 -30.23 7.06
C LEU A 123 -4.94 -29.46 6.00
N LEU A 124 -4.51 -28.24 5.66
CA LEU A 124 -5.19 -27.35 4.75
C LEU A 124 -4.44 -27.13 3.42
N ALA A 125 -3.21 -27.61 3.29
CA ALA A 125 -2.30 -27.28 2.22
C ALA A 125 -2.89 -27.46 0.81
N ALA A 126 -3.59 -28.57 0.57
CA ALA A 126 -4.23 -28.85 -0.72
C ALA A 126 -5.38 -27.90 -1.07
N ARG A 127 -5.99 -27.29 -0.05
CA ARG A 127 -7.10 -26.34 -0.20
C ARG A 127 -6.67 -24.90 -0.29
N LEU A 128 -5.56 -24.55 0.35
CA LEU A 128 -5.12 -23.16 0.46
C LEU A 128 -4.79 -22.55 -0.91
N ARG A 129 -5.48 -21.46 -1.21
CA ARG A 129 -5.21 -20.59 -2.37
C ARG A 129 -4.79 -19.21 -1.92
N SER A 130 -5.18 -18.81 -0.71
CA SER A 130 -4.76 -17.56 -0.10
C SER A 130 -4.46 -17.80 1.38
N LEU A 131 -3.31 -17.32 1.84
CA LEU A 131 -2.89 -17.36 3.23
C LEU A 131 -2.42 -15.98 3.66
N ALA A 132 -3.01 -15.45 4.73
CA ALA A 132 -2.56 -14.23 5.37
C ALA A 132 -2.22 -14.52 6.84
N ILE A 133 -1.04 -14.09 7.28
CA ILE A 133 -0.57 -14.18 8.67
C ILE A 133 -0.10 -12.80 9.10
N ASP A 134 -0.82 -12.19 10.03
CA ASP A 134 -0.45 -10.93 10.67
C ASP A 134 -0.07 -11.23 12.13
N ASP A 135 1.23 -11.35 12.36
CA ASP A 135 1.79 -11.73 13.66
C ASP A 135 1.85 -10.52 14.60
N TYR A 136 2.12 -10.77 15.88
CA TYR A 136 2.29 -9.71 16.86
C TYR A 136 3.68 -9.09 16.74
N TRP A 137 3.76 -7.81 16.43
CA TRP A 137 4.93 -7.21 15.81
C TRP A 137 6.14 -6.88 16.72
N LEU A 138 5.97 -6.77 18.03
CA LEU A 138 7.06 -6.31 18.88
C LEU A 138 8.21 -7.32 19.02
N GLN A 139 7.91 -8.60 18.91
CA GLN A 139 8.91 -9.66 19.13
C GLN A 139 9.09 -10.59 17.94
N SER A 140 8.08 -10.76 17.11
CA SER A 140 8.21 -11.56 15.87
C SER A 140 9.30 -11.01 14.96
N CYS A 141 9.56 -9.68 14.98
CA CYS A 141 10.65 -9.06 14.23
C CYS A 141 12.04 -9.31 14.83
N TRP A 142 12.16 -9.91 16.00
CA TRP A 142 13.43 -10.17 16.68
C TRP A 142 13.88 -11.62 16.56
N ARG A 143 13.00 -12.51 16.13
CA ARG A 143 13.26 -13.94 15.97
C ARG A 143 13.13 -14.35 14.50
N PRO A 144 14.22 -14.86 13.87
CA PRO A 144 14.13 -15.34 12.50
C PRO A 144 13.21 -16.54 12.43
N SER A 145 12.33 -16.55 11.41
CA SER A 145 11.41 -17.64 11.13
C SER A 145 11.61 -18.20 9.73
N GLN A 146 11.64 -19.51 9.61
CA GLN A 146 11.61 -20.23 8.34
C GLN A 146 10.18 -20.50 7.84
N ALA A 147 9.21 -19.70 8.27
CA ALA A 147 7.81 -19.84 7.88
C ALA A 147 7.61 -19.86 6.37
N LEU A 148 8.35 -19.00 5.65
CA LEU A 148 8.25 -18.90 4.19
C LEU A 148 8.70 -20.19 3.50
N SER A 149 9.80 -20.78 3.95
CA SER A 149 10.30 -22.06 3.43
C SER A 149 9.34 -23.21 3.72
N LEU A 150 8.77 -23.27 4.92
CA LEU A 150 7.77 -24.27 5.27
C LEU A 150 6.48 -24.12 4.43
N ILE A 151 6.00 -22.87 4.23
CA ILE A 151 4.84 -22.61 3.40
C ILE A 151 5.10 -23.06 1.95
N ALA A 152 6.28 -22.75 1.41
CA ALA A 152 6.68 -23.16 0.06
C ALA A 152 6.76 -24.68 -0.09
N ASP A 153 7.21 -25.37 0.95
CA ASP A 153 7.32 -26.84 0.97
C ASP A 153 5.98 -27.56 1.01
N ILE A 154 4.97 -26.95 1.59
CA ILE A 154 3.70 -27.60 1.86
C ILE A 154 2.57 -27.09 0.95
N CYS A 155 2.51 -25.79 0.67
CA CYS A 155 1.37 -25.13 0.01
C CYS A 155 1.61 -24.88 -1.49
N HIS A 156 1.78 -25.94 -2.28
CA HIS A 156 2.11 -25.83 -3.71
C HIS A 156 1.03 -25.17 -4.57
N ASP A 157 -0.20 -25.09 -4.09
CA ASP A 157 -1.35 -24.50 -4.79
C ASP A 157 -1.68 -23.08 -4.34
N LEU A 158 -0.82 -22.48 -3.51
CA LEU A 158 -1.01 -21.12 -3.01
C LEU A 158 -0.85 -20.10 -4.15
N VAL A 159 -1.80 -19.18 -4.23
CA VAL A 159 -1.86 -18.09 -5.23
C VAL A 159 -1.53 -16.75 -4.60
N ASN A 160 -2.02 -16.51 -3.39
CA ASN A 160 -1.81 -15.28 -2.63
C ASN A 160 -1.18 -15.59 -1.27
N LEU A 161 -0.08 -14.92 -0.95
CA LEU A 161 0.57 -14.98 0.36
C LEU A 161 0.75 -13.58 0.93
N GLU A 162 0.32 -13.39 2.16
CA GLU A 162 0.51 -12.18 2.92
C GLU A 162 1.12 -12.52 4.28
N VAL A 163 2.28 -11.92 4.61
CA VAL A 163 2.92 -12.07 5.91
C VAL A 163 3.25 -10.69 6.46
N ARG A 164 2.84 -10.45 7.69
CA ARG A 164 3.07 -9.18 8.38
C ARG A 164 3.76 -9.40 9.72
N ASN A 165 4.60 -8.44 10.09
CA ASN A 165 5.24 -8.36 11.41
C ASN A 165 6.08 -9.60 11.74
N ALA A 166 7.03 -9.97 10.88
CA ALA A 166 7.91 -11.12 11.09
C ALA A 166 9.34 -10.85 10.61
N TRP A 167 10.30 -11.59 11.16
CA TRP A 167 11.63 -11.69 10.58
C TRP A 167 11.72 -13.00 9.79
N LEU A 168 11.74 -12.91 8.47
CA LEU A 168 11.75 -14.08 7.60
C LEU A 168 13.16 -14.48 7.20
N SER A 169 13.45 -15.78 7.32
CA SER A 169 14.55 -16.44 6.65
C SER A 169 14.03 -17.12 5.39
N VAL A 170 14.82 -17.09 4.33
CA VAL A 170 14.53 -17.77 3.04
C VAL A 170 15.52 -18.90 2.77
N GLU A 171 16.21 -19.36 3.80
CA GLU A 171 17.04 -20.56 3.70
C GLU A 171 16.20 -21.73 3.21
N GLU A 172 16.72 -22.50 2.24
CA GLU A 172 16.05 -23.65 1.63
C GLU A 172 14.68 -23.35 0.97
N LEU A 173 14.39 -22.08 0.64
CA LEU A 173 13.15 -21.70 -0.03
C LEU A 173 13.02 -22.38 -1.38
N LYS A 174 11.93 -23.11 -1.60
CA LYS A 174 11.61 -23.80 -2.87
C LYS A 174 10.73 -22.92 -3.77
N PRO A 175 10.80 -23.12 -5.11
CA PRO A 175 10.00 -22.36 -6.05
C PRO A 175 8.50 -22.59 -5.87
N MET A 176 7.74 -21.47 -5.83
CA MET A 176 6.28 -21.47 -5.81
C MET A 176 5.72 -20.97 -7.14
N HIS A 177 5.55 -21.86 -8.10
CA HIS A 177 5.17 -21.52 -9.47
C HIS A 177 3.72 -20.98 -9.62
N LYS A 178 2.84 -21.23 -8.65
CA LYS A 178 1.45 -20.74 -8.66
C LYS A 178 1.24 -19.43 -7.89
N LEU A 179 2.25 -18.98 -7.14
CA LEU A 179 2.16 -17.75 -6.38
C LEU A 179 2.18 -16.56 -7.34
N THR A 180 1.09 -15.78 -7.35
CA THR A 180 0.95 -14.60 -8.21
C THR A 180 0.93 -13.30 -7.42
N SER A 181 0.63 -13.35 -6.13
CA SER A 181 0.61 -12.19 -5.25
C SER A 181 1.34 -12.45 -3.94
N LEU A 182 2.29 -11.57 -3.61
CA LEU A 182 3.04 -11.59 -2.36
C LEU A 182 2.97 -10.22 -1.69
N THR A 183 2.56 -10.21 -0.42
CA THR A 183 2.60 -9.03 0.44
C THR A 183 3.46 -9.33 1.67
N LEU A 184 4.53 -8.54 1.84
CA LEU A 184 5.40 -8.55 3.00
C LEU A 184 5.34 -7.18 3.66
N GLU A 185 4.76 -7.09 4.85
CA GLU A 185 4.56 -5.83 5.56
C GLU A 185 5.22 -5.86 6.94
N PHE A 186 6.07 -4.87 7.24
CA PHE A 186 6.88 -4.80 8.46
C PHE A 186 7.69 -6.07 8.68
N ILE A 187 8.34 -6.52 7.62
CA ILE A 187 9.20 -7.70 7.60
C ILE A 187 10.66 -7.27 7.73
N ARG A 188 11.48 -8.04 8.41
CA ARG A 188 12.92 -7.95 8.32
C ARG A 188 13.44 -8.95 7.30
N LEU A 189 14.16 -8.44 6.30
CA LEU A 189 14.71 -9.20 5.18
C LEU A 189 15.98 -8.49 4.70
N ASP A 190 17.05 -9.23 4.39
CA ASP A 190 18.24 -8.65 3.78
C ASP A 190 18.23 -8.79 2.25
N ASP A 191 19.23 -8.20 1.58
CA ASP A 191 19.30 -8.20 0.11
C ASP A 191 19.44 -9.61 -0.45
N ALA A 192 20.24 -10.49 0.16
CA ALA A 192 20.42 -11.86 -0.28
C ALA A 192 19.10 -12.66 -0.18
N ASN A 193 18.32 -12.41 0.86
CA ASN A 193 17.01 -12.99 1.03
C ASN A 193 16.04 -12.49 -0.02
N LEU A 194 16.09 -11.20 -0.40
CA LEU A 194 15.26 -10.65 -1.47
C LEU A 194 15.63 -11.21 -2.84
N ASP A 195 16.92 -11.42 -3.12
CA ASP A 195 17.38 -12.09 -4.35
C ASP A 195 16.82 -13.52 -4.44
N LYS A 196 16.78 -14.24 -3.32
CA LYS A 196 16.18 -15.57 -3.25
C LYS A 196 14.66 -15.55 -3.50
N VAL A 197 13.96 -14.54 -3.02
CA VAL A 197 12.53 -14.31 -3.32
C VAL A 197 12.32 -14.12 -4.82
N ASN A 198 13.19 -13.34 -5.49
CA ASN A 198 13.15 -13.14 -6.94
C ASN A 198 13.28 -14.46 -7.72
N GLU A 199 14.18 -15.36 -7.29
CA GLU A 199 14.40 -16.65 -7.91
C GLU A 199 13.25 -17.64 -7.70
N CYS A 200 12.68 -17.65 -6.48
CA CYS A 200 11.71 -18.67 -6.08
C CYS A 200 10.27 -18.35 -6.46
N PHE A 201 9.94 -17.12 -6.85
CA PHE A 201 8.56 -16.72 -7.21
C PHE A 201 8.44 -16.26 -8.68
N PRO A 202 8.70 -17.13 -9.67
CA PRO A 202 8.80 -16.73 -11.09
C PRO A 202 7.47 -16.26 -11.70
N SER A 203 6.34 -16.62 -11.12
CA SER A 203 5.00 -16.28 -11.62
C SER A 203 4.40 -15.04 -10.96
N LEU A 204 5.17 -14.33 -10.12
CA LEU A 204 4.66 -13.22 -9.34
C LEU A 204 4.23 -12.06 -10.23
N GLN A 205 2.98 -11.59 -10.06
CA GLN A 205 2.36 -10.49 -10.80
C GLN A 205 2.14 -9.26 -9.91
N ALA A 206 1.92 -9.45 -8.61
CA ALA A 206 1.77 -8.39 -7.65
C ALA A 206 2.75 -8.59 -6.47
N LEU A 207 3.53 -7.55 -6.17
CA LEU A 207 4.47 -7.54 -5.06
C LEU A 207 4.27 -6.30 -4.21
N ASN A 208 3.98 -6.49 -2.93
CA ASN A 208 3.89 -5.42 -1.95
C ASN A 208 4.96 -5.61 -0.87
N LEU A 209 5.95 -4.73 -0.85
CA LEU A 209 6.99 -4.65 0.17
C LEU A 209 6.76 -3.37 0.97
N ILE A 210 6.14 -3.47 2.14
CA ILE A 210 5.72 -2.32 2.94
C ILE A 210 6.49 -2.32 4.25
N GLY A 211 7.32 -1.29 4.48
CA GLY A 211 8.08 -1.16 5.72
C GLY A 211 9.10 -2.29 5.92
N VAL A 212 9.63 -2.85 4.84
CA VAL A 212 10.65 -3.91 4.90
C VAL A 212 11.97 -3.30 5.33
N GLY A 213 12.54 -3.81 6.44
CA GLY A 213 13.81 -3.37 7.00
C GLY A 213 14.94 -4.35 6.71
N GLY A 214 16.20 -3.85 6.75
CA GLY A 214 17.40 -4.66 6.56
C GLY A 214 17.99 -4.61 5.14
N LEU A 215 17.29 -4.02 4.19
CA LEU A 215 17.72 -3.85 2.80
C LEU A 215 18.77 -2.72 2.69
N LYS A 216 19.85 -2.95 1.92
CA LYS A 216 20.92 -1.95 1.65
C LYS A 216 20.96 -1.57 0.17
N GLU A 217 21.02 -2.55 -0.71
CA GLU A 217 21.07 -2.42 -2.17
C GLU A 217 20.06 -3.36 -2.82
N PRO A 218 18.78 -3.27 -2.46
CA PRO A 218 17.79 -4.24 -2.88
C PRO A 218 17.56 -4.21 -4.40
N LYS A 219 17.33 -5.40 -4.96
CA LYS A 219 17.02 -5.59 -6.38
C LYS A 219 15.74 -6.39 -6.54
N ILE A 220 14.79 -5.87 -7.30
CA ILE A 220 13.62 -6.62 -7.76
C ILE A 220 13.88 -7.05 -9.20
N HIS A 221 13.88 -8.36 -9.43
CA HIS A 221 14.07 -8.96 -10.76
C HIS A 221 12.99 -10.00 -11.01
N LEU A 222 11.79 -9.54 -11.44
CA LEU A 222 10.61 -10.36 -11.60
C LEU A 222 9.98 -10.15 -12.97
N LEU A 223 10.12 -11.15 -13.86
CA LEU A 223 9.73 -11.06 -15.26
C LEU A 223 8.20 -10.97 -15.51
N GLN A 224 7.38 -11.43 -14.57
CA GLN A 224 5.93 -11.43 -14.70
C GLN A 224 5.26 -10.31 -13.89
N LEU A 225 6.04 -9.53 -13.13
CA LEU A 225 5.53 -8.49 -12.24
C LEU A 225 4.78 -7.40 -13.04
N ARG A 226 3.56 -7.08 -12.61
CA ARG A 226 2.69 -6.05 -13.19
C ARG A 226 2.44 -4.88 -12.26
N VAL A 227 2.32 -5.16 -10.96
CA VAL A 227 2.04 -4.16 -9.93
C VAL A 227 3.06 -4.33 -8.81
N CYS A 228 3.70 -3.23 -8.43
CA CYS A 228 4.63 -3.21 -7.33
C CYS A 228 4.35 -2.04 -6.40
N THR A 229 4.18 -2.32 -5.10
CA THR A 229 4.19 -1.32 -4.04
C THR A 229 5.42 -1.57 -3.18
N TRP A 230 6.29 -0.57 -3.10
CA TRP A 230 7.53 -0.71 -2.35
C TRP A 230 7.76 0.49 -1.43
N THR A 231 7.58 0.27 -0.14
CA THR A 231 7.83 1.28 0.90
C THR A 231 9.04 0.85 1.72
N VAL A 232 10.11 1.62 1.63
CA VAL A 232 11.37 1.36 2.34
C VAL A 232 11.45 2.26 3.55
N SER A 233 11.64 1.69 4.73
CA SER A 233 11.67 2.40 6.01
C SER A 233 13.07 2.83 6.46
N ASN A 234 14.12 2.23 5.91
CA ASN A 234 15.52 2.52 6.21
C ASN A 234 16.20 3.27 5.06
N PHE A 235 17.39 3.80 5.31
CA PHE A 235 18.25 4.35 4.27
C PHE A 235 18.80 3.23 3.40
N VAL A 236 18.60 3.32 2.10
CA VAL A 236 19.14 2.40 1.12
C VAL A 236 20.15 3.11 0.23
N LEU A 237 21.21 2.39 -0.16
CA LEU A 237 22.23 2.92 -1.08
C LEU A 237 21.69 2.94 -2.51
N SER A 238 21.18 1.83 -2.98
CA SER A 238 20.62 1.73 -4.32
C SER A 238 19.34 0.92 -4.32
N LEU A 239 18.42 1.29 -5.23
CA LEU A 239 17.18 0.59 -5.50
C LEU A 239 17.15 0.22 -6.97
N THR A 240 17.02 -1.06 -7.29
CA THR A 240 16.94 -1.53 -8.67
C THR A 240 15.64 -2.28 -8.90
N VAL A 241 14.89 -1.89 -9.94
CA VAL A 241 13.67 -2.58 -10.38
C VAL A 241 13.83 -2.98 -11.84
N CYS A 242 13.98 -4.28 -12.07
CA CYS A 242 14.11 -4.91 -13.39
C CYS A 242 12.87 -5.78 -13.63
N ALA A 243 11.80 -5.19 -14.17
CA ALA A 243 10.51 -5.84 -14.33
C ALA A 243 9.86 -5.43 -15.66
N PRO A 244 10.09 -6.18 -16.75
CA PRO A 244 9.72 -5.79 -18.11
C PRO A 244 8.21 -5.70 -18.35
N LYS A 245 7.38 -6.34 -17.51
CA LYS A 245 5.92 -6.30 -17.58
C LYS A 245 5.26 -5.37 -16.57
N LEU A 246 6.06 -4.63 -15.78
CA LEU A 246 5.54 -3.72 -14.75
C LEU A 246 4.75 -2.58 -15.39
N VAL A 247 3.52 -2.39 -14.92
CA VAL A 247 2.58 -1.36 -15.38
C VAL A 247 2.40 -0.27 -14.33
N GLU A 248 2.33 -0.66 -13.05
CA GLU A 248 2.12 0.23 -11.92
C GLU A 248 3.24 0.04 -10.89
N LEU A 249 3.90 1.14 -10.53
CA LEU A 249 4.89 1.19 -9.46
C LEU A 249 4.54 2.29 -8.46
N LYS A 250 4.39 1.89 -7.19
CA LYS A 250 4.35 2.81 -6.05
C LYS A 250 5.62 2.64 -5.25
N LEU A 251 6.47 3.66 -5.24
CA LEU A 251 7.74 3.67 -4.56
C LEU A 251 7.80 4.76 -3.50
N LYS A 252 8.04 4.36 -2.25
CA LYS A 252 8.27 5.29 -1.16
C LYS A 252 9.60 4.99 -0.48
N CYS A 253 10.53 5.93 -0.51
CA CYS A 253 11.84 5.82 0.14
C CYS A 253 12.30 7.16 0.69
N VAL A 254 13.27 7.14 1.62
CA VAL A 254 13.69 8.35 2.32
C VAL A 254 14.68 9.15 1.49
N GLU A 255 15.88 8.63 1.29
CA GLU A 255 16.97 9.32 0.58
C GLU A 255 17.85 8.27 -0.13
N PRO A 256 17.43 7.70 -1.26
CA PRO A 256 18.24 6.75 -1.99
C PRO A 256 19.44 7.46 -2.64
N GLU A 257 20.61 6.82 -2.65
CA GLU A 257 21.76 7.33 -3.39
C GLU A 257 21.61 7.09 -4.90
N SER A 258 20.92 6.00 -5.27
CA SER A 258 20.58 5.75 -6.67
C SER A 258 19.26 4.98 -6.81
N LEU A 259 18.54 5.24 -7.92
CA LEU A 259 17.34 4.53 -8.34
C LEU A 259 17.47 4.12 -9.80
N HIS A 260 17.38 2.82 -10.06
CA HIS A 260 17.46 2.25 -11.42
C HIS A 260 16.13 1.58 -11.77
N LEU A 261 15.46 2.05 -12.82
CA LEU A 261 14.19 1.52 -13.31
C LEU A 261 14.37 0.96 -14.73
N GLU A 262 14.33 -0.35 -14.87
CA GLU A 262 14.30 -1.07 -16.16
C GLU A 262 12.90 -1.65 -16.37
N THR A 263 11.93 -0.78 -16.66
CA THR A 263 10.49 -1.08 -16.68
C THR A 263 9.82 -0.50 -17.92
N PRO A 264 10.05 -1.04 -19.12
CA PRO A 264 9.63 -0.43 -20.39
C PRO A 264 8.12 -0.29 -20.57
N LEU A 265 7.29 -1.08 -19.86
CA LEU A 265 5.83 -1.01 -19.91
C LEU A 265 5.22 -0.17 -18.78
N LEU A 266 6.04 0.47 -17.95
CA LEU A 266 5.55 1.28 -16.85
C LEU A 266 4.73 2.45 -17.37
N SER A 267 3.46 2.51 -16.95
CA SER A 267 2.50 3.55 -17.33
C SER A 267 2.05 4.41 -16.15
N GLU A 268 2.10 3.87 -14.96
CA GLU A 268 1.69 4.55 -13.73
C GLU A 268 2.82 4.50 -12.70
N LEU A 269 3.33 5.66 -12.33
CA LEU A 269 4.40 5.79 -11.36
C LEU A 269 4.00 6.77 -10.25
N ASP A 270 4.01 6.27 -9.02
CA ASP A 270 3.85 7.05 -7.79
C ASP A 270 5.18 7.00 -7.01
N VAL A 271 5.87 8.13 -6.95
CA VAL A 271 7.18 8.25 -6.31
C VAL A 271 7.11 9.21 -5.15
N THR A 272 7.37 8.71 -3.94
CA THR A 272 7.59 9.53 -2.75
C THR A 272 9.06 9.40 -2.34
N ILE A 273 9.85 10.43 -2.57
CA ILE A 273 11.27 10.51 -2.18
C ILE A 273 11.46 11.78 -1.34
N LYS A 274 11.85 11.60 -0.09
CA LYS A 274 12.03 12.76 0.80
C LYS A 274 13.05 13.74 0.23
N LYS A 275 14.24 13.24 -0.13
CA LYS A 275 15.29 14.02 -0.78
C LYS A 275 16.11 13.12 -1.70
N ALA A 276 16.36 13.54 -2.93
CA ALA A 276 17.25 12.83 -3.83
C ALA A 276 18.67 13.35 -3.65
N ARG A 277 19.61 12.50 -3.20
CA ARG A 277 21.03 12.89 -3.03
C ARG A 277 21.88 12.67 -4.29
N ALA A 278 21.43 11.83 -5.20
CA ALA A 278 22.18 11.45 -6.38
C ALA A 278 21.27 11.25 -7.60
N PRO A 279 21.83 11.14 -8.79
CA PRO A 279 21.04 11.03 -10.01
C PRO A 279 20.16 9.79 -10.01
N ILE A 280 18.89 10.01 -10.24
CA ILE A 280 17.92 8.94 -10.51
C ILE A 280 18.10 8.55 -11.97
N VAL A 281 18.51 7.34 -12.23
CA VAL A 281 18.65 6.78 -13.57
C VAL A 281 17.35 6.08 -13.94
N VAL A 282 16.61 6.70 -14.81
CA VAL A 282 15.38 6.16 -15.38
C VAL A 282 15.71 5.60 -16.75
N GLY A 283 15.30 4.38 -17.06
CA GLY A 283 15.55 3.75 -18.36
C GLY A 283 15.11 4.64 -19.54
N GLU A 284 15.82 4.58 -20.64
CA GLU A 284 15.73 5.52 -21.78
C GLU A 284 14.34 5.61 -22.44
N LYS A 285 13.40 4.70 -22.16
CA LYS A 285 12.07 4.63 -22.80
C LYS A 285 10.97 4.32 -21.81
N LEU A 286 10.68 5.24 -20.89
CA LEU A 286 9.47 5.15 -20.10
C LEU A 286 8.27 5.74 -20.87
N ASN A 287 7.20 4.94 -21.00
CA ASN A 287 5.92 5.38 -21.59
C ASN A 287 4.91 5.75 -20.49
N LEU A 288 5.32 6.59 -19.54
CA LEU A 288 4.47 7.01 -18.44
C LEU A 288 3.27 7.80 -18.95
N ARG A 289 2.09 7.43 -18.44
CA ARG A 289 0.83 8.15 -18.64
C ARG A 289 0.42 8.93 -17.40
N SER A 290 0.68 8.36 -16.24
CA SER A 290 0.38 8.97 -14.94
C SER A 290 1.65 9.01 -14.09
N LEU A 291 1.98 10.18 -13.59
CA LEU A 291 3.12 10.41 -12.71
C LEU A 291 2.67 11.18 -11.48
N ARG A 292 2.87 10.59 -10.31
CA ARG A 292 2.75 11.26 -9.02
C ARG A 292 4.14 11.41 -8.39
N ILE A 293 4.45 12.60 -7.97
CA ILE A 293 5.72 12.93 -7.30
C ILE A 293 5.43 13.60 -5.96
N GLU A 294 6.03 13.07 -4.90
CA GLU A 294 6.05 13.69 -3.58
C GLU A 294 7.50 13.80 -3.10
N SER A 295 8.02 15.05 -2.98
CA SER A 295 9.43 15.29 -2.61
C SER A 295 9.62 16.67 -2.00
N SER A 296 10.69 16.85 -1.19
CA SER A 296 11.17 18.19 -0.82
C SER A 296 11.95 18.86 -1.95
N ASP A 297 12.46 18.08 -2.91
CA ASP A 297 13.16 18.54 -4.11
C ASP A 297 12.33 18.24 -5.36
N LEU A 298 11.11 18.74 -5.36
CA LEU A 298 10.08 18.44 -6.34
C LEU A 298 10.50 18.80 -7.78
N CYS A 299 11.16 19.95 -7.94
CA CYS A 299 11.55 20.47 -9.27
C CYS A 299 12.61 19.59 -9.95
N ASN A 300 13.66 19.22 -9.22
CA ASN A 300 14.71 18.38 -9.77
C ASN A 300 14.17 16.99 -10.08
N LEU A 301 13.35 16.44 -9.19
CA LEU A 301 12.76 15.13 -9.40
C LEU A 301 11.79 15.11 -10.60
N ALA A 302 11.02 16.16 -10.82
CA ALA A 302 10.15 16.30 -12.00
C ALA A 302 10.97 16.33 -13.30
N GLN A 303 12.12 17.02 -13.32
CA GLN A 303 12.99 17.09 -14.49
C GLN A 303 13.59 15.72 -14.90
N VAL A 304 13.81 14.81 -13.93
CA VAL A 304 14.27 13.45 -14.23
C VAL A 304 13.30 12.71 -15.14
N PHE A 305 12.00 12.97 -15.01
CA PHE A 305 10.95 12.33 -15.80
C PHE A 305 10.56 13.11 -17.07
N ALA A 306 11.17 14.26 -17.33
CA ALA A 306 10.95 15.06 -18.52
C ALA A 306 11.12 14.31 -19.86
N PRO A 307 12.05 13.33 -19.99
CA PRO A 307 12.15 12.52 -21.20
C PRO A 307 10.88 11.71 -21.55
N SER A 308 10.02 11.46 -20.55
CA SER A 308 8.72 10.77 -20.75
C SER A 308 7.67 11.74 -21.26
N ARG A 309 7.71 12.07 -22.55
CA ARG A 309 6.80 13.03 -23.18
C ARG A 309 5.33 12.59 -23.24
N THR A 310 5.02 11.36 -22.84
CA THR A 310 3.68 10.76 -22.92
C THR A 310 2.83 10.97 -21.65
N ILE A 311 3.34 11.71 -20.66
CA ILE A 311 2.64 11.97 -19.39
C ILE A 311 1.41 12.84 -19.64
N LYS A 312 0.24 12.30 -19.31
CA LYS A 312 -1.05 12.97 -19.40
C LYS A 312 -1.53 13.47 -18.04
N ARG A 313 -1.34 12.68 -16.99
CA ARG A 313 -1.68 13.05 -15.62
C ARG A 313 -0.42 13.29 -14.81
N LEU A 314 -0.30 14.46 -14.25
CA LEU A 314 0.78 14.85 -13.34
C LEU A 314 0.20 15.25 -11.99
N GLU A 315 0.65 14.60 -10.93
CA GLU A 315 0.29 14.94 -9.55
C GLU A 315 1.57 15.31 -8.78
N LEU A 316 1.57 16.49 -8.19
CA LEU A 316 2.71 17.06 -7.50
C LEU A 316 2.36 17.33 -6.03
N GLU A 317 3.18 16.83 -5.11
CA GLU A 317 3.08 17.11 -3.69
C GLU A 317 4.47 17.40 -3.10
N ALA A 318 4.54 18.37 -2.20
CA ALA A 318 5.79 18.67 -1.50
C ALA A 318 5.89 17.88 -0.18
N TYR A 319 7.05 17.30 0.07
CA TYR A 319 7.32 16.55 1.31
C TYR A 319 7.76 17.48 2.44
N GLY A 320 7.24 17.30 3.67
CA GLY A 320 7.70 18.02 4.86
C GLY A 320 6.58 18.65 5.70
N SER A 321 6.91 19.26 6.84
CA SER A 321 5.97 20.02 7.66
C SER A 321 5.87 21.47 7.18
N SER A 322 4.72 22.09 7.35
CA SER A 322 4.40 23.47 6.92
C SER A 322 5.29 24.58 7.50
N HIS A 323 6.17 24.29 8.45
CA HIS A 323 7.00 25.27 9.13
C HIS A 323 8.47 25.35 8.68
N VAL A 324 8.91 24.55 7.68
CA VAL A 324 10.28 24.59 7.18
C VAL A 324 10.28 25.29 5.82
N VAL A 325 10.27 26.62 5.86
CA VAL A 325 10.49 27.48 4.69
C VAL A 325 11.98 27.53 4.30
N ASP A 326 12.85 26.80 5.00
CA ASP A 326 14.26 26.75 4.72
C ASP A 326 14.56 25.83 3.54
N LEU A 327 15.02 26.45 2.46
CA LEU A 327 15.53 25.85 1.23
C LEU A 327 14.51 25.50 0.13
N VAL A 328 13.70 26.44 -0.28
CA VAL A 328 13.24 26.47 -1.68
C VAL A 328 14.43 26.93 -2.53
N GLU A 329 15.28 26.01 -2.96
CA GLU A 329 16.18 26.30 -4.08
C GLU A 329 15.31 26.78 -5.23
N GLN A 330 15.67 27.94 -5.83
CA GLN A 330 14.92 28.58 -6.90
C GLN A 330 14.97 27.72 -8.17
N CYS A 331 14.26 26.62 -8.16
CA CYS A 331 14.10 25.78 -9.34
C CYS A 331 12.75 26.08 -9.98
N THR A 332 12.75 26.49 -11.23
CA THR A 332 11.52 26.72 -12.00
C THR A 332 11.22 25.52 -12.89
N ILE A 333 9.98 25.01 -12.83
CA ILE A 333 9.47 24.01 -13.77
C ILE A 333 8.74 24.74 -14.90
N ASP A 334 9.20 24.60 -16.13
CA ASP A 334 8.40 24.96 -17.29
C ASP A 334 7.54 23.76 -17.69
N LEU A 335 6.26 23.82 -17.35
CA LEU A 335 5.32 22.71 -17.57
C LEU A 335 5.22 22.28 -19.03
N LEU A 336 5.27 23.22 -19.97
CA LEU A 336 5.14 22.92 -21.40
C LEU A 336 6.36 22.24 -21.98
N SER A 337 7.56 22.71 -21.61
CA SER A 337 8.79 22.09 -22.09
C SER A 337 9.03 20.72 -21.44
N THR A 338 8.62 20.59 -20.16
CA THR A 338 8.82 19.36 -19.38
C THR A 338 7.77 18.30 -19.67
N PHE A 339 6.49 18.69 -19.75
CA PHE A 339 5.35 17.77 -19.91
C PHE A 339 4.36 18.26 -20.99
N PRO A 340 4.71 18.19 -22.28
CA PRO A 340 3.92 18.81 -23.36
C PRO A 340 2.54 18.18 -23.58
N GLU A 341 2.34 16.93 -23.20
CA GLU A 341 1.09 16.18 -23.42
C GLU A 341 0.14 16.16 -22.20
N ILE A 342 0.45 17.00 -21.17
CA ILE A 342 -0.33 17.01 -19.94
C ILE A 342 -1.77 17.46 -20.18
N ASP A 343 -2.74 16.64 -19.75
CA ASP A 343 -4.17 16.98 -19.81
C ASP A 343 -4.81 17.09 -18.40
N GLU A 344 -4.20 16.52 -17.36
CA GLU A 344 -4.62 16.66 -15.97
C GLU A 344 -3.43 17.00 -15.06
N LEU A 345 -3.54 18.14 -14.37
CA LEU A 345 -2.58 18.58 -13.35
C LEU A 345 -3.25 18.55 -11.97
N VAL A 346 -2.64 17.88 -11.01
CA VAL A 346 -3.08 17.82 -9.61
C VAL A 346 -2.00 18.42 -8.73
N LEU A 347 -2.35 19.43 -7.96
CA LEU A 347 -1.47 20.08 -6.99
C LEU A 347 -1.97 19.78 -5.58
N GLY A 348 -1.18 19.04 -4.82
CA GLY A 348 -1.43 18.80 -3.41
C GLY A 348 -1.23 20.08 -2.58
N PRO A 349 -1.67 20.11 -1.30
CA PRO A 349 -1.72 21.33 -0.51
C PRO A 349 -0.39 22.06 -0.41
N ARG A 350 0.68 21.32 -0.18
CA ARG A 350 2.04 21.89 -0.03
C ARG A 350 2.66 22.27 -1.36
N ALA A 351 2.44 21.46 -2.41
CA ALA A 351 2.87 21.79 -3.75
C ALA A 351 2.18 23.07 -4.25
N TRP A 352 0.90 23.24 -3.96
CA TRP A 352 0.16 24.46 -4.24
C TRP A 352 0.76 25.70 -3.55
N PHE A 353 1.28 25.53 -2.33
CA PHE A 353 1.95 26.63 -1.60
C PHE A 353 3.23 27.09 -2.30
N ILE A 354 4.08 26.16 -2.74
CA ILE A 354 5.44 26.40 -3.21
C ILE A 354 5.51 26.69 -4.70
N LEU A 355 4.77 25.93 -5.52
CA LEU A 355 4.96 25.86 -6.97
C LEU A 355 4.52 27.06 -7.78
N PRO A 356 3.42 27.80 -7.46
CA PRO A 356 2.99 28.89 -8.33
C PRO A 356 4.01 29.98 -8.56
N GLU A 357 4.94 30.18 -7.65
CA GLU A 357 6.07 31.10 -7.84
C GLU A 357 7.17 30.51 -8.75
N ASN A 358 7.23 29.18 -8.82
CA ASN A 358 8.25 28.42 -9.54
C ASN A 358 7.72 27.71 -10.80
N LEU A 359 6.40 27.81 -11.08
CA LEU A 359 5.81 27.31 -12.31
C LEU A 359 5.86 28.40 -13.38
N SER A 360 6.71 28.21 -14.38
CA SER A 360 6.65 29.03 -15.58
C SER A 360 5.81 28.31 -16.65
N VAL A 361 4.97 29.07 -17.32
CA VAL A 361 4.20 28.60 -18.48
C VAL A 361 4.55 29.51 -19.66
N ARG A 362 5.50 29.04 -20.47
CA ARG A 362 5.92 29.78 -21.70
C ARG A 362 5.12 29.26 -22.88
N GLY A 363 3.89 29.77 -23.07
CA GLY A 363 3.02 29.36 -24.18
C GLY A 363 1.62 28.93 -23.71
N GLU A 364 0.80 28.36 -24.60
CA GLU A 364 -0.58 27.94 -24.28
C GLU A 364 -0.63 26.49 -23.84
N LEU A 365 -1.23 26.22 -22.67
CA LEU A 365 -1.55 24.87 -22.17
C LEU A 365 -2.78 24.31 -22.92
N LYS A 366 -2.65 24.09 -24.23
CA LYS A 366 -3.77 23.67 -25.10
C LYS A 366 -4.37 22.32 -24.70
N ASN A 367 -3.55 21.42 -24.14
CA ASN A 367 -3.95 20.06 -23.79
C ASN A 367 -4.52 19.97 -22.38
N LEU A 368 -4.31 20.96 -21.50
CA LEU A 368 -4.76 20.91 -20.13
C LEU A 368 -6.29 21.00 -20.04
N LYS A 369 -6.93 19.89 -19.72
CA LYS A 369 -8.39 19.76 -19.60
C LYS A 369 -8.86 19.89 -18.15
N LYS A 370 -8.00 19.54 -17.18
CA LYS A 370 -8.36 19.51 -15.77
C LYS A 370 -7.20 19.99 -14.90
N LEU A 371 -7.49 20.95 -14.04
CA LEU A 371 -6.60 21.39 -12.96
C LEU A 371 -7.30 21.06 -11.64
N MET A 372 -6.67 20.27 -10.78
CA MET A 372 -7.15 19.97 -9.43
C MET A 372 -6.20 20.57 -8.41
N VAL A 373 -6.73 21.34 -7.48
CA VAL A 373 -5.96 21.99 -6.43
C VAL A 373 -6.52 21.66 -5.07
N HIS A 374 -5.67 21.15 -4.20
CA HIS A 374 -5.98 20.93 -2.79
C HIS A 374 -5.52 22.15 -2.00
N LEU A 375 -6.45 22.87 -1.38
CA LEU A 375 -6.12 24.03 -0.55
C LEU A 375 -5.77 23.58 0.87
N ALA A 376 -4.73 24.15 1.45
CA ALA A 376 -4.44 23.99 2.89
C ALA A 376 -5.37 24.87 3.72
N PRO A 377 -5.66 24.52 5.00
CA PRO A 377 -6.50 25.33 5.87
C PRO A 377 -5.98 26.77 6.05
N GLU A 378 -4.66 26.95 6.04
CA GLU A 378 -3.98 28.21 6.23
C GLU A 378 -4.02 29.11 4.98
N GLU A 379 -4.39 28.57 3.80
CA GLU A 379 -4.31 29.23 2.51
C GLU A 379 -5.67 29.62 1.92
N LEU A 380 -6.65 29.89 2.72
CA LEU A 380 -8.00 30.25 2.27
C LEU A 380 -8.15 31.76 1.96
N ASP A 381 -7.04 32.45 1.63
CA ASP A 381 -7.10 33.82 1.12
C ASP A 381 -7.45 33.83 -0.38
N ALA A 382 -8.64 34.36 -0.68
CA ALA A 382 -9.15 34.42 -2.04
C ALA A 382 -8.30 35.28 -2.99
N ALA A 383 -7.62 36.31 -2.50
CA ALA A 383 -6.73 37.14 -3.32
C ALA A 383 -5.46 36.38 -3.71
N MET A 384 -4.88 35.67 -2.75
CA MET A 384 -3.71 34.81 -2.97
C MET A 384 -4.04 33.67 -3.93
N ILE A 385 -5.17 32.99 -3.74
CA ILE A 385 -5.61 31.89 -4.63
C ILE A 385 -5.78 32.40 -6.07
N THR A 386 -6.44 33.53 -6.27
CA THR A 386 -6.64 34.07 -7.62
C THR A 386 -5.32 34.50 -8.26
N TRP A 387 -4.41 35.09 -7.51
CA TRP A 387 -3.07 35.45 -7.98
C TRP A 387 -2.29 34.21 -8.44
N LYS A 388 -2.26 33.14 -7.64
CA LYS A 388 -1.61 31.89 -7.97
C LYS A 388 -2.23 31.15 -9.18
N LEU A 389 -3.54 31.26 -9.39
CA LEU A 389 -4.25 30.65 -10.53
C LEU A 389 -4.00 31.41 -11.85
N THR A 390 -3.74 32.71 -11.79
CA THR A 390 -3.63 33.56 -12.98
C THR A 390 -2.65 33.03 -14.03
N PRO A 391 -1.39 32.67 -13.70
CA PRO A 391 -0.44 32.19 -14.70
C PRO A 391 -0.85 30.87 -15.36
N LEU A 392 -1.57 30.02 -14.65
CA LEU A 392 -2.06 28.75 -15.17
C LEU A 392 -3.30 28.92 -16.05
N LEU A 393 -4.28 29.72 -15.61
CA LEU A 393 -5.56 29.87 -16.29
C LEU A 393 -5.54 30.82 -17.48
N THR A 394 -4.60 31.76 -17.53
CA THR A 394 -4.40 32.64 -18.68
C THR A 394 -4.07 31.82 -19.94
N HIS A 395 -3.38 30.71 -19.77
CA HIS A 395 -2.90 29.83 -20.83
C HIS A 395 -3.75 28.57 -21.06
N ALA A 396 -4.82 28.33 -20.24
CA ALA A 396 -5.64 27.13 -20.25
C ALA A 396 -7.14 27.44 -20.44
N ARG A 397 -7.52 27.91 -21.62
CA ARG A 397 -8.87 28.45 -21.92
C ARG A 397 -10.04 27.47 -21.74
N TYR A 398 -9.83 26.16 -21.85
CA TYR A 398 -10.88 25.13 -21.79
C TYR A 398 -10.74 24.20 -20.58
N CYS A 399 -9.97 24.61 -19.60
CA CYS A 399 -9.71 23.81 -18.41
C CYS A 399 -10.91 23.76 -17.45
N GLN A 400 -11.20 22.59 -16.92
CA GLN A 400 -12.04 22.46 -15.73
C GLN A 400 -11.15 22.60 -14.50
N VAL A 401 -11.51 23.49 -13.59
CA VAL A 401 -10.80 23.66 -12.31
C VAL A 401 -11.59 23.01 -11.18
N VAL A 402 -10.98 22.06 -10.49
CA VAL A 402 -11.53 21.40 -9.30
C VAL A 402 -10.77 21.90 -8.08
N MET A 403 -11.45 22.65 -7.23
CA MET A 403 -10.87 23.15 -5.97
C MET A 403 -11.36 22.29 -4.81
N LEU A 404 -10.41 21.67 -4.11
CA LEU A 404 -10.68 20.86 -2.94
C LEU A 404 -10.41 21.68 -1.68
N ILE A 405 -11.49 22.10 -0.99
CA ILE A 405 -11.42 22.93 0.20
C ILE A 405 -11.39 22.03 1.43
N PRO A 406 -10.57 22.34 2.47
CA PRO A 406 -10.57 21.57 3.71
C PRO A 406 -11.96 21.46 4.33
N ALA A 407 -12.34 20.28 4.80
CA ALA A 407 -13.63 20.06 5.44
C ALA A 407 -13.82 20.91 6.72
N ALA A 408 -12.72 21.29 7.37
CA ALA A 408 -12.71 22.15 8.56
C ALA A 408 -12.90 23.65 8.26
N ALA A 409 -12.85 24.08 6.99
CA ALA A 409 -12.99 25.49 6.62
C ALA A 409 -14.39 26.05 6.94
N SER A 410 -14.45 27.31 7.40
CA SER A 410 -15.72 27.98 7.68
C SER A 410 -16.56 28.18 6.41
N MET A 411 -17.88 28.26 6.55
CA MET A 411 -18.77 28.51 5.41
C MET A 411 -18.52 29.89 4.78
N ASP A 412 -18.20 30.88 5.59
CA ASP A 412 -17.92 32.26 5.10
C ASP A 412 -16.64 32.28 4.26
N SER A 413 -15.57 31.64 4.73
CA SER A 413 -14.32 31.52 3.98
C SER A 413 -14.52 30.78 2.67
N ARG A 414 -15.27 29.68 2.66
CA ARG A 414 -15.60 28.94 1.44
C ARG A 414 -16.35 29.80 0.44
N THR A 415 -17.43 30.47 0.89
CA THR A 415 -18.27 31.31 0.04
C THR A 415 -17.46 32.48 -0.54
N HIS A 416 -16.61 33.09 0.26
CA HIS A 416 -15.73 34.18 -0.19
C HIS A 416 -14.75 33.73 -1.29
N VAL A 417 -14.05 32.59 -1.08
CA VAL A 417 -13.13 32.02 -2.07
C VAL A 417 -13.87 31.68 -3.37
N ILE A 418 -15.00 30.98 -3.27
CA ILE A 418 -15.82 30.60 -4.44
C ILE A 418 -16.24 31.82 -5.25
N SER A 419 -16.84 32.81 -4.58
CA SER A 419 -17.32 34.04 -5.22
C SER A 419 -16.20 34.81 -5.93
N LYS A 420 -15.04 34.93 -5.27
CA LYS A 420 -13.90 35.68 -5.83
C LYS A 420 -13.27 34.96 -7.03
N CYS A 421 -13.11 33.64 -6.98
CA CYS A 421 -12.60 32.84 -8.09
C CYS A 421 -13.52 32.93 -9.33
N ILE A 422 -14.84 32.77 -9.13
CA ILE A 422 -15.81 32.85 -10.22
C ILE A 422 -15.81 34.24 -10.83
N SER A 423 -15.72 35.29 -10.02
CA SER A 423 -15.69 36.67 -10.51
C SER A 423 -14.45 37.01 -11.33
N ASN A 424 -13.27 36.49 -10.93
CA ASN A 424 -12.00 36.77 -11.63
C ASN A 424 -11.83 35.94 -12.89
N PHE A 425 -12.42 34.73 -12.95
CA PHE A 425 -12.31 33.81 -14.08
C PHE A 425 -13.67 33.32 -14.57
N PRO A 426 -14.52 34.18 -15.15
CA PRO A 426 -15.92 33.87 -15.50
C PRO A 426 -16.05 32.81 -16.62
N GLY A 427 -14.98 32.58 -17.41
CA GLY A 427 -14.98 31.58 -18.49
C GLY A 427 -14.59 30.18 -18.07
N ILE A 428 -14.20 29.97 -16.82
CA ILE A 428 -13.71 28.69 -16.32
C ILE A 428 -14.84 27.81 -15.80
N ARG A 429 -14.76 26.50 -16.08
CA ARG A 429 -15.69 25.50 -15.49
C ARG A 429 -15.20 25.11 -14.12
N TRP A 430 -15.85 25.62 -13.08
CA TRP A 430 -15.52 25.33 -11.70
C TRP A 430 -16.25 24.11 -11.18
N LYS A 431 -15.52 23.28 -10.39
CA LYS A 431 -16.07 22.25 -9.49
C LYS A 431 -15.48 22.47 -8.10
N TRP A 432 -16.33 22.45 -7.09
CA TRP A 432 -15.94 22.63 -5.69
C TRP A 432 -16.26 21.36 -4.91
N ASP A 433 -15.31 20.89 -4.12
CA ASP A 433 -15.49 19.70 -3.29
C ASP A 433 -14.74 19.89 -1.97
N THR A 434 -14.93 18.96 -1.05
CA THR A 434 -14.25 19.00 0.25
C THR A 434 -13.34 17.80 0.42
N TRP A 435 -12.22 18.01 1.11
CA TRP A 435 -11.31 16.95 1.48
C TRP A 435 -10.99 16.97 2.97
N LYS A 436 -10.63 15.82 3.55
CA LYS A 436 -10.19 15.71 4.94
C LYS A 436 -8.67 15.71 4.95
N CYS A 437 -8.07 16.59 5.75
CA CYS A 437 -6.66 16.45 6.09
C CYS A 437 -6.48 15.13 6.85
N GLY A 438 -5.65 14.21 6.31
CA GLY A 438 -5.28 12.98 6.96
C GLY A 438 -4.33 13.19 8.13
#